data_7df2d1ce1b50c5781b6d267a19dfb6e5
#
_entry.id   7df2d1ce1b50c5781b6d267a19dfb6e5
#
_cell.length_a   1.000
_cell.length_b   1.000
_cell.length_c   1.000
_cell.angle_alpha   90.00
_cell.angle_beta   90.00
_cell.angle_gamma   90.00
#
_symmetry.space_group_name_H-M   'P 1'
#
loop_
_entity.id
_entity.type
_entity.pdbx_description
1 polymer ?
#
loop_
_entity_poly.entity_id
_entity_poly.type
_entity_poly.pdbx_seq_one_letter_code
_entity_poly.pdbx_strand_id
1 'polypeptide(L)'
;MAKSDSFFIRSSIEPDNLGTFVQSSIDLGAYVDALGKSVLRIHNIAVTFSDSLGNAAQLQAASDSGAVQFQLTTQSQSDTVTAANRAVIASGIVYAQNSFSSDEFPLLSHDMDNLPQLWTNGYLIAVDQIYLGGEASTGWVAAENMTISLVMECTVETMSTAAAMALALSQQ
;
A
#
# COMPACT_ATOMS: atom_id res chain seq x y z
N MET A 1 18.22 17.23 -13.87
CA MET A 1 17.49 15.99 -14.24
C MET A 1 16.24 16.40 -15.00
N ALA A 2 15.94 15.77 -16.14
CA ALA A 2 14.66 15.94 -16.80
C ALA A 2 13.59 15.23 -15.95
N LYS A 3 12.44 15.85 -15.78
CA LYS A 3 11.33 15.37 -14.98
C LYS A 3 10.06 15.45 -15.82
N SER A 4 9.25 14.39 -15.79
CA SER A 4 7.93 14.41 -16.44
C SER A 4 6.92 15.26 -15.65
N ASP A 5 5.77 15.53 -16.24
CA ASP A 5 4.60 15.96 -15.49
C ASP A 5 4.16 14.84 -14.52
N SER A 6 3.45 15.20 -13.45
CA SER A 6 2.94 14.21 -12.51
C SER A 6 1.77 13.44 -13.12
N PHE A 7 1.67 12.16 -12.76
CA PHE A 7 0.59 11.27 -13.14
C PHE A 7 0.25 10.33 -11.97
N PHE A 8 -0.86 9.60 -12.08
CA PHE A 8 -1.35 8.76 -11.01
C PHE A 8 -1.36 7.29 -11.42
N ILE A 9 -0.77 6.44 -10.58
CA ILE A 9 -0.87 4.98 -10.66
C ILE A 9 -1.86 4.52 -9.59
N ARG A 10 -2.76 3.62 -9.98
CA ARG A 10 -3.79 3.07 -9.10
C ARG A 10 -3.72 1.55 -9.08
N SER A 11 -3.95 0.99 -7.91
CA SER A 11 -4.02 -0.46 -7.71
C SER A 11 -4.97 -0.77 -6.56
N SER A 12 -5.52 -1.97 -6.54
CA SER A 12 -6.32 -2.46 -5.42
C SER A 12 -6.12 -3.96 -5.21
N ILE A 13 -6.34 -4.40 -3.99
CA ILE A 13 -6.42 -5.80 -3.58
C ILE A 13 -7.64 -6.01 -2.70
N GLU A 14 -8.13 -7.24 -2.66
CA GLU A 14 -9.30 -7.63 -1.88
C GLU A 14 -8.94 -8.80 -0.95
N PRO A 15 -8.30 -8.54 0.21
CA PRO A 15 -8.09 -9.58 1.19
C PRO A 15 -9.43 -10.11 1.71
N ASP A 16 -9.47 -11.42 1.94
CA ASP A 16 -10.58 -12.02 2.66
C ASP A 16 -10.57 -11.58 4.14
N ASN A 17 -11.72 -11.70 4.81
CA ASN A 17 -11.85 -11.36 6.23
C ASN A 17 -11.44 -12.53 7.14
N LEU A 18 -10.42 -13.30 6.77
CA LEU A 18 -9.95 -14.49 7.47
C LEU A 18 -8.51 -14.36 7.98
N GLY A 19 -7.86 -13.21 7.76
CA GLY A 19 -6.46 -12.99 8.09
C GLY A 19 -5.50 -13.63 7.08
N THR A 20 -5.94 -13.79 5.83
CA THR A 20 -5.08 -14.31 4.77
C THR A 20 -4.41 -13.17 4.05
N PHE A 21 -3.08 -13.21 3.99
CA PHE A 21 -2.31 -12.25 3.21
C PHE A 21 -2.55 -12.44 1.71
N VAL A 22 -2.86 -11.36 1.02
CA VAL A 22 -2.96 -11.30 -0.45
C VAL A 22 -2.04 -10.25 -1.01
N GLN A 23 -1.57 -10.46 -2.23
CA GLN A 23 -0.64 -9.55 -2.91
C GLN A 23 -0.95 -9.48 -4.40
N SER A 24 -0.81 -8.27 -4.96
CA SER A 24 -0.87 -8.00 -6.40
C SER A 24 0.37 -7.21 -6.84
N SER A 25 0.91 -7.55 -8.00
CA SER A 25 2.01 -6.80 -8.60
C SER A 25 1.48 -5.56 -9.33
N ILE A 26 2.26 -4.48 -9.27
CA ILE A 26 2.07 -3.26 -10.03
C ILE A 26 3.22 -3.17 -11.02
N ASP A 27 2.92 -3.29 -12.31
CA ASP A 27 3.90 -3.20 -13.39
C ASP A 27 4.28 -1.73 -13.63
N LEU A 28 5.55 -1.44 -13.50
CA LEU A 28 6.16 -0.13 -13.72
C LEU A 28 7.06 -0.10 -14.97
N GLY A 29 7.12 -1.19 -15.74
CA GLY A 29 8.01 -1.33 -16.89
C GLY A 29 7.83 -0.27 -17.98
N ALA A 30 6.67 0.39 -18.03
CA ALA A 30 6.45 1.54 -18.92
C ALA A 30 7.15 2.83 -18.45
N TYR A 31 7.53 2.92 -17.18
CA TYR A 31 8.08 4.13 -16.55
C TYR A 31 9.52 3.97 -16.08
N VAL A 32 9.90 2.76 -15.73
CA VAL A 32 11.22 2.42 -15.19
C VAL A 32 12.00 1.60 -16.19
N ASP A 33 13.23 2.01 -16.47
CA ASP A 33 14.19 1.20 -17.23
C ASP A 33 15.33 0.78 -16.27
N ALA A 34 15.22 -0.44 -15.77
CA ALA A 34 16.17 -0.99 -14.79
C ALA A 34 17.63 -1.09 -15.32
N LEU A 35 17.82 -1.16 -16.65
CA LEU A 35 19.12 -1.15 -17.31
C LEU A 35 19.46 0.22 -17.90
N GLY A 36 18.53 1.16 -17.88
CA GLY A 36 18.63 2.47 -18.48
C GLY A 36 18.87 3.59 -17.48
N LYS A 37 18.12 4.67 -17.64
CA LYS A 37 18.29 5.91 -16.88
C LYS A 37 16.99 6.40 -16.23
N SER A 38 15.86 5.75 -16.55
CA SER A 38 14.54 6.17 -16.09
C SER A 38 14.21 5.50 -14.78
N VAL A 39 13.84 6.31 -13.79
CA VAL A 39 13.35 5.88 -12.47
C VAL A 39 12.03 6.56 -12.18
N LEU A 40 11.19 5.92 -11.41
CA LEU A 40 9.94 6.48 -10.92
C LEU A 40 10.17 7.16 -9.57
N ARG A 41 9.59 8.35 -9.38
CA ARG A 41 9.51 9.00 -8.07
C ARG A 41 8.07 9.01 -7.61
N ILE A 42 7.79 8.41 -6.46
CA ILE A 42 6.52 8.53 -5.75
C ILE A 42 6.60 9.78 -4.87
N HIS A 43 5.67 10.71 -5.08
CA HIS A 43 5.56 11.94 -4.29
C HIS A 43 4.60 11.78 -3.14
N ASN A 44 3.51 11.08 -3.37
CA ASN A 44 2.44 10.89 -2.41
C ASN A 44 1.76 9.54 -2.63
N ILE A 45 1.28 8.96 -1.54
CA ILE A 45 0.49 7.73 -1.52
C ILE A 45 -0.78 8.01 -0.73
N ALA A 46 -1.93 7.76 -1.35
CA ALA A 46 -3.21 7.73 -0.69
C ALA A 46 -3.71 6.28 -0.66
N VAL A 47 -4.11 5.81 0.51
CA VAL A 47 -4.69 4.48 0.71
C VAL A 47 -6.07 4.62 1.31
N THR A 48 -7.03 3.89 0.78
CA THR A 48 -8.37 3.80 1.32
C THR A 48 -8.75 2.35 1.59
N PHE A 49 -9.49 2.16 2.67
CA PHE A 49 -10.06 0.88 3.07
C PHE A 49 -11.58 0.98 2.97
N SER A 50 -12.18 0.06 2.25
CA SER A 50 -13.62 0.03 2.01
C SER A 50 -14.13 -1.41 1.96
N ASP A 51 -15.45 -1.58 1.86
CA ASP A 51 -16.01 -2.84 1.40
C ASP A 51 -15.75 -3.05 -0.11
N SER A 52 -16.16 -4.17 -0.67
CA SER A 52 -16.00 -4.49 -2.09
C SER A 52 -16.76 -3.57 -3.04
N LEU A 53 -17.74 -2.81 -2.53
CA LEU A 53 -18.54 -1.84 -3.28
C LEU A 53 -18.03 -0.40 -3.14
N GLY A 54 -16.99 -0.18 -2.32
CA GLY A 54 -16.43 1.14 -2.06
C GLY A 54 -17.11 1.91 -0.93
N ASN A 55 -18.00 1.27 -0.17
CA ASN A 55 -18.62 1.89 0.99
C ASN A 55 -17.71 1.77 2.23
N ALA A 56 -18.06 2.49 3.29
CA ALA A 56 -17.37 2.35 4.56
C ALA A 56 -17.52 0.92 5.11
N ALA A 57 -16.40 0.32 5.45
CA ALA A 57 -16.39 -1.01 6.05
C ALA A 57 -17.11 -1.03 7.39
N GLN A 58 -17.80 -2.12 7.66
CA GLN A 58 -18.61 -2.29 8.87
C GLN A 58 -18.15 -3.53 9.65
N LEU A 59 -18.22 -3.44 10.98
CA LEU A 59 -18.02 -4.58 11.85
C LEU A 59 -19.26 -5.49 11.86
N GLN A 60 -19.03 -6.80 11.99
CA GLN A 60 -20.08 -7.81 11.91
C GLN A 60 -21.06 -7.78 13.07
N ALA A 61 -20.61 -7.47 14.27
CA ALA A 61 -21.44 -7.43 15.46
C ALA A 61 -20.98 -6.36 16.48
N ALA A 62 -21.85 -6.06 17.47
CA ALA A 62 -21.66 -5.05 18.52
C ALA A 62 -20.50 -5.44 19.41
N SER A 63 -19.75 -6.31 19.49
CA SER A 63 -18.57 -6.62 20.31
C SER A 63 -17.35 -7.01 19.50
N ASP A 64 -17.45 -6.85 18.19
CA ASP A 64 -16.38 -7.23 17.30
C ASP A 64 -15.29 -6.16 17.21
N SER A 65 -14.13 -6.62 16.84
CA SER A 65 -13.00 -5.78 16.47
C SER A 65 -12.44 -6.27 15.13
N GLY A 66 -12.01 -5.36 14.30
CA GLY A 66 -11.40 -5.66 13.02
C GLY A 66 -10.13 -4.85 12.81
N ALA A 67 -9.19 -5.42 12.09
CA ALA A 67 -8.00 -4.74 11.60
C ALA A 67 -7.85 -5.02 10.11
N VAL A 68 -7.34 -4.05 9.38
CA VAL A 68 -6.92 -4.22 8.00
C VAL A 68 -5.60 -3.49 7.82
N GLN A 69 -4.63 -4.15 7.18
CA GLN A 69 -3.32 -3.55 6.96
C GLN A 69 -2.89 -3.72 5.51
N PHE A 70 -2.06 -2.79 5.07
CA PHE A 70 -1.43 -2.85 3.76
C PHE A 70 0.08 -2.69 3.86
N GLN A 71 0.75 -3.19 2.85
CA GLN A 71 2.15 -2.91 2.58
C GLN A 71 2.37 -2.69 1.08
N LEU A 72 3.18 -1.69 0.76
CA LEU A 72 3.74 -1.50 -0.57
C LEU A 72 5.22 -1.87 -0.50
N THR A 73 5.64 -2.82 -1.33
CA THR A 73 7.00 -3.37 -1.28
C THR A 73 7.67 -3.40 -2.66
N THR A 74 8.99 -3.32 -2.68
CA THR A 74 9.80 -3.48 -3.91
C THR A 74 10.03 -4.93 -4.29
N GLN A 75 9.72 -5.87 -3.39
CA GLN A 75 9.87 -7.31 -3.60
C GLN A 75 8.58 -8.03 -3.23
N SER A 76 8.29 -9.13 -3.95
CA SER A 76 7.19 -10.02 -3.56
C SER A 76 7.41 -10.58 -2.16
N GLN A 77 6.35 -10.61 -1.38
CA GLN A 77 6.31 -11.16 -0.03
C GLN A 77 5.28 -12.29 0.04
N SER A 78 5.48 -13.24 0.93
CA SER A 78 4.51 -14.31 1.21
C SER A 78 3.62 -14.00 2.41
N ASP A 79 3.95 -12.92 3.14
CA ASP A 79 3.26 -12.48 4.35
C ASP A 79 3.59 -11.02 4.61
N THR A 80 2.89 -10.38 5.55
CA THR A 80 3.25 -9.04 6.03
C THR A 80 4.63 -9.07 6.68
N VAL A 81 5.45 -8.08 6.38
CA VAL A 81 6.78 -7.92 6.96
C VAL A 81 6.85 -6.62 7.78
N THR A 82 7.79 -6.55 8.71
CA THR A 82 7.96 -5.35 9.53
C THR A 82 8.35 -4.14 8.69
N ALA A 83 7.92 -2.96 9.07
CA ALA A 83 8.27 -1.70 8.40
C ALA A 83 9.80 -1.44 8.34
N ALA A 84 10.60 -2.12 9.17
CA ALA A 84 12.06 -2.08 9.12
C ALA A 84 12.66 -2.92 7.97
N ASN A 85 11.84 -3.74 7.28
CA ASN A 85 12.31 -4.49 6.12
C ASN A 85 12.63 -3.52 4.97
N ARG A 86 13.82 -3.69 4.37
CA ARG A 86 14.32 -2.82 3.29
C ARG A 86 13.42 -2.79 2.04
N ALA A 87 12.63 -3.84 1.84
CA ALA A 87 11.69 -3.91 0.71
C ALA A 87 10.44 -3.04 0.93
N VAL A 88 10.14 -2.60 2.16
CA VAL A 88 8.95 -1.83 2.46
C VAL A 88 9.12 -0.38 1.99
N ILE A 89 8.20 0.05 1.14
CA ILE A 89 8.07 1.43 0.67
C ILE A 89 7.14 2.19 1.61
N ALA A 90 5.99 1.57 1.91
CA ALA A 90 4.96 2.12 2.77
C ALA A 90 4.18 0.97 3.44
N SER A 91 3.65 1.25 4.60
CA SER A 91 2.73 0.36 5.31
C SER A 91 1.75 1.17 6.13
N GLY A 92 0.62 0.56 6.47
CA GLY A 92 -0.37 1.19 7.34
C GLY A 92 -1.42 0.20 7.78
N ILE A 93 -2.09 0.54 8.87
CA ILE A 93 -3.10 -0.31 9.50
C ILE A 93 -4.28 0.55 9.96
N VAL A 94 -5.47 0.00 9.84
CA VAL A 94 -6.70 0.56 10.41
C VAL A 94 -7.29 -0.43 11.40
N TYR A 95 -7.64 0.06 12.55
CA TYR A 95 -8.35 -0.69 13.58
C TYR A 95 -9.77 -0.16 13.73
N ALA A 96 -10.73 -1.04 13.87
CA ALA A 96 -12.07 -0.74 14.30
C ALA A 96 -12.42 -1.62 15.48
N GLN A 97 -12.99 -1.04 16.51
CA GLN A 97 -13.46 -1.77 17.66
C GLN A 97 -14.83 -1.26 18.09
N ASN A 98 -15.78 -2.15 18.19
CA ASN A 98 -17.05 -1.89 18.82
C ASN A 98 -17.05 -2.52 20.21
N SER A 99 -16.62 -1.77 21.22
CA SER A 99 -16.44 -2.27 22.59
C SER A 99 -17.69 -2.10 23.47
N PHE A 100 -18.81 -1.62 22.92
CA PHE A 100 -19.98 -1.26 23.70
C PHE A 100 -21.25 -1.97 23.24
N SER A 101 -22.28 -1.95 24.08
CA SER A 101 -23.58 -2.55 23.78
C SER A 101 -24.24 -1.92 22.55
N SER A 102 -25.20 -2.59 22.00
CA SER A 102 -25.87 -2.48 20.72
C SER A 102 -26.19 -1.09 20.11
N ASP A 103 -25.93 -0.01 20.81
CA ASP A 103 -26.35 1.34 20.41
C ASP A 103 -25.23 2.36 20.26
N GLU A 104 -23.95 1.96 20.32
CA GLU A 104 -22.83 2.89 20.22
C GLU A 104 -22.02 2.68 18.93
N PHE A 105 -21.60 3.78 18.34
CA PHE A 105 -20.78 3.78 17.12
C PHE A 105 -19.41 3.14 17.37
N PRO A 106 -18.89 2.37 16.41
CA PRO A 106 -17.55 1.82 16.52
C PRO A 106 -16.51 2.95 16.62
N LEU A 107 -15.59 2.84 17.57
CA LEU A 107 -14.42 3.69 17.60
C LEU A 107 -13.50 3.26 16.44
N LEU A 108 -13.42 4.09 15.41
CA LEU A 108 -12.46 3.90 14.33
C LEU A 108 -11.16 4.63 14.70
N SER A 109 -10.11 3.88 15.00
CA SER A 109 -8.76 4.43 15.09
C SER A 109 -8.05 4.18 13.76
N HIS A 110 -7.62 5.25 13.12
CA HIS A 110 -6.88 5.21 11.89
C HIS A 110 -5.43 5.58 12.20
N ASP A 111 -4.57 4.59 12.29
CA ASP A 111 -3.13 4.80 12.34
C ASP A 111 -2.54 4.43 10.98
N MET A 112 -2.23 5.43 10.21
CA MET A 112 -1.47 5.27 8.97
C MET A 112 -0.04 5.71 9.23
N ASP A 113 0.81 4.76 9.55
CA ASP A 113 2.25 4.97 9.48
C ASP A 113 2.67 4.95 8.01
N ASN A 114 2.45 6.08 7.36
CA ASN A 114 2.72 6.25 5.94
C ASN A 114 4.07 6.97 5.79
N LEU A 115 5.15 6.20 5.89
CA LEU A 115 6.51 6.70 5.74
C LEU A 115 6.73 7.61 4.52
N PRO A 116 6.13 7.36 3.32
CA PRO A 116 6.26 8.26 2.18
C PRO A 116 5.74 9.68 2.42
N GLN A 117 4.76 9.87 3.26
CA GLN A 117 4.23 11.21 3.58
C GLN A 117 5.20 12.05 4.40
N LEU A 118 6.18 11.42 5.04
CA LEU A 118 7.24 12.09 5.79
C LEU A 118 8.45 12.44 4.94
N TRP A 119 8.50 12.02 3.67
CA TRP A 119 9.65 12.26 2.80
C TRP A 119 9.56 13.61 2.09
N THR A 120 10.48 14.47 2.39
CA THR A 120 10.60 15.78 1.74
C THR A 120 10.81 15.66 0.22
N ASN A 121 11.45 14.60 -0.24
CA ASN A 121 11.84 14.43 -1.64
C ASN A 121 11.16 13.24 -2.34
N GLY A 122 10.17 12.61 -1.71
CA GLY A 122 9.53 11.40 -2.23
C GLY A 122 10.43 10.16 -2.20
N TYR A 123 9.95 9.06 -2.76
CA TYR A 123 10.65 7.78 -2.83
C TYR A 123 10.96 7.39 -4.28
N LEU A 124 12.22 7.03 -4.54
CA LEU A 124 12.66 6.62 -5.88
C LEU A 124 12.54 5.11 -6.04
N ILE A 125 11.99 4.68 -7.17
CA ILE A 125 11.85 3.29 -7.60
C ILE A 125 12.68 3.07 -8.86
N ALA A 126 13.54 2.07 -8.84
CA ALA A 126 14.34 1.64 -9.98
C ALA A 126 14.11 0.18 -10.37
N VAL A 127 13.11 -0.47 -9.78
CA VAL A 127 12.64 -1.81 -10.15
C VAL A 127 11.40 -1.70 -11.03
N ASP A 128 11.23 -2.64 -11.94
CA ASP A 128 10.13 -2.66 -12.92
C ASP A 128 8.80 -3.17 -12.34
N GLN A 129 8.82 -3.72 -11.14
CA GLN A 129 7.64 -4.15 -10.41
C GLN A 129 7.71 -3.77 -8.95
N ILE A 130 6.58 -3.37 -8.39
CA ILE A 130 6.34 -3.25 -6.96
C ILE A 130 5.08 -4.02 -6.60
N TYR A 131 4.83 -4.23 -5.32
CA TYR A 131 3.78 -5.11 -4.88
C TYR A 131 2.93 -4.43 -3.82
N LEU A 132 1.62 -4.43 -4.05
CA LEU A 132 0.64 -4.07 -3.03
C LEU A 132 0.18 -5.36 -2.34
N GLY A 133 0.46 -5.48 -1.06
CA GLY A 133 0.04 -6.58 -0.23
C GLY A 133 -0.80 -6.11 0.95
N GLY A 134 -1.57 -7.03 1.54
CA GLY A 134 -2.35 -6.72 2.73
C GLY A 134 -3.17 -7.90 3.20
N GLU A 135 -3.74 -7.73 4.36
CA GLU A 135 -4.63 -8.69 5.00
C GLU A 135 -5.73 -7.98 5.79
N ALA A 136 -6.85 -8.65 6.01
CA ALA A 136 -7.93 -8.19 6.86
C ALA A 136 -8.28 -9.27 7.89
N SER A 137 -8.39 -8.87 9.16
CA SER A 137 -8.76 -9.81 10.24
C SER A 137 -10.24 -10.18 10.17
N THR A 138 -10.62 -11.21 10.92
CA THR A 138 -12.04 -11.48 11.24
C THR A 138 -12.66 -10.30 11.99
N GLY A 139 -13.98 -10.21 11.98
CA GLY A 139 -14.73 -9.12 12.66
C GLY A 139 -15.35 -8.10 11.72
N TRP A 140 -14.88 -8.01 10.48
CA TRP A 140 -15.56 -7.30 9.41
C TRP A 140 -16.77 -8.11 8.90
N VAL A 141 -17.76 -7.43 8.32
CA VAL A 141 -18.94 -8.10 7.75
C VAL A 141 -18.50 -9.16 6.73
N ALA A 142 -18.84 -10.41 7.01
CA ALA A 142 -18.33 -11.57 6.26
C ALA A 142 -18.87 -11.65 4.81
N ALA A 143 -19.96 -10.94 4.50
CA ALA A 143 -20.55 -10.97 3.16
C ALA A 143 -19.76 -10.16 2.12
N GLU A 144 -18.83 -9.32 2.57
CA GLU A 144 -18.09 -8.39 1.71
C GLU A 144 -16.61 -8.41 2.11
N ASN A 145 -15.74 -8.73 1.17
CA ASN A 145 -14.30 -8.64 1.39
C ASN A 145 -13.89 -7.18 1.60
N MET A 146 -12.85 -6.98 2.38
CA MET A 146 -12.23 -5.67 2.49
C MET A 146 -11.49 -5.34 1.19
N THR A 147 -11.60 -4.10 0.74
CA THR A 147 -10.85 -3.59 -0.40
C THR A 147 -9.83 -2.57 0.08
N ILE A 148 -8.57 -2.79 -0.29
CA ILE A 148 -7.46 -1.87 -0.08
C ILE A 148 -7.16 -1.22 -1.41
N SER A 149 -7.44 0.07 -1.55
CA SER A 149 -7.19 0.85 -2.77
C SER A 149 -6.04 1.82 -2.56
N LEU A 150 -5.10 1.80 -3.51
CA LEU A 150 -3.88 2.61 -3.53
C LEU A 150 -3.92 3.59 -4.69
N VAL A 151 -3.57 4.85 -4.42
CA VAL A 151 -3.31 5.87 -5.44
C VAL A 151 -1.95 6.50 -5.16
N MET A 152 -1.04 6.45 -6.12
CA MET A 152 0.29 7.05 -6.03
C MET A 152 0.40 8.21 -7.00
N GLU A 153 0.84 9.37 -6.54
CA GLU A 153 1.28 10.47 -7.40
C GLU A 153 2.73 10.29 -7.76
N CYS A 154 3.03 10.22 -9.04
CA CYS A 154 4.34 9.84 -9.55
C CYS A 154 4.87 10.80 -10.61
N THR A 155 6.20 10.85 -10.75
CA THR A 155 6.91 11.44 -11.90
C THR A 155 8.00 10.49 -12.36
N VAL A 156 8.33 10.52 -13.64
CA VAL A 156 9.53 9.85 -14.18
C VAL A 156 10.69 10.82 -14.16
N GLU A 157 11.83 10.36 -13.67
CA GLU A 157 13.09 11.12 -13.62
C GLU A 157 14.21 10.36 -14.31
N THR A 158 15.21 11.08 -14.81
CA THR A 158 16.40 10.45 -15.40
C THR A 158 17.58 10.56 -14.45
N MET A 159 18.31 9.46 -14.31
CA MET A 159 19.54 9.37 -13.53
C MET A 159 20.72 8.93 -14.41
N SER A 160 21.94 8.95 -13.89
CA SER A 160 23.04 8.22 -14.53
C SER A 160 22.76 6.71 -14.44
N THR A 161 23.16 5.96 -15.47
CA THR A 161 22.97 4.50 -15.48
C THR A 161 23.55 3.83 -14.24
N ALA A 162 24.75 4.25 -13.80
CA ALA A 162 25.36 3.71 -12.58
C ALA A 162 24.52 3.96 -11.31
N ALA A 163 23.91 5.15 -11.19
CA ALA A 163 23.05 5.47 -10.03
C ALA A 163 21.74 4.70 -10.09
N ALA A 164 21.11 4.57 -11.26
CA ALA A 164 19.87 3.79 -11.42
C ALA A 164 20.11 2.30 -11.11
N MET A 165 21.20 1.72 -11.60
CA MET A 165 21.56 0.32 -11.30
C MET A 165 21.87 0.10 -9.81
N ALA A 166 22.61 1.02 -9.17
CA ALA A 166 22.89 0.92 -7.73
C ALA A 166 21.59 0.98 -6.90
N LEU A 167 20.66 1.86 -7.30
CA LEU A 167 19.34 1.96 -6.66
C LEU A 167 18.53 0.66 -6.86
N ALA A 168 18.46 0.14 -8.08
CA ALA A 168 17.76 -1.11 -8.38
C ALA A 168 18.30 -2.29 -7.56
N LEU A 169 19.64 -2.42 -7.45
CA LEU A 169 20.27 -3.46 -6.63
C LEU A 169 19.99 -3.30 -5.13
N SER A 170 19.78 -2.09 -4.64
CA SER A 170 19.42 -1.85 -3.24
C SER A 170 17.97 -2.20 -2.90
N GLN A 171 17.13 -2.32 -3.93
CA GLN A 171 15.69 -2.60 -3.82
C GLN A 171 15.34 -4.06 -4.14
N GLN A 172 16.34 -4.89 -4.45
CA GLN A 172 16.21 -6.34 -4.68
C GLN A 172 16.55 -7.18 -3.45
#